data_9e9c8ed51013e1c015d6b8de72e954cb
#
_entry.id   9e9c8ed51013e1c015d6b8de72e954cb
#
_cell.length_a   1.000
_cell.length_b   1.000
_cell.length_c   1.000
_cell.angle_alpha   90.00
_cell.angle_beta   90.00
_cell.angle_gamma   90.00
#
_symmetry.space_group_name_H-M   'P 1'
#
loop_
_entity.id
_entity.type
_entity.pdbx_description
1 polymer ?
#
loop_
_entity_poly.entity_id
_entity_poly.type
_entity_poly.pdbx_seq_one_letter_code
_entity_poly.pdbx_strand_id
1 'polypeptide(L)'
;HGMGIVIGETAEIGDGVMLYHGVTLGGQVLTQTKRHPTIEDNVVIGAGAKVLGPITIGEGSAIGANAVVTKDVPAEHIAVGIPAKNRPRNPNERIKLVDPDYYI
;
A
#
# COMPACT_ATOMS: atom_id res chain seq x y z
N HIS A 1 5.42 12.50 -6.11
CA HIS A 1 5.96 13.19 -5.03
C HIS A 1 6.95 12.42 -4.17
N GLY A 2 7.93 11.84 -4.60
CA GLY A 2 8.89 10.92 -4.03
C GLY A 2 9.67 11.28 -2.76
N MET A 3 9.29 12.28 -1.98
CA MET A 3 10.01 12.63 -0.74
C MET A 3 9.87 11.51 0.30
N GLY A 4 11.02 10.95 0.73
CA GLY A 4 11.05 9.93 1.76
C GLY A 4 10.48 8.57 1.38
N ILE A 5 10.24 8.30 0.09
CA ILE A 5 9.78 6.99 -0.35
C ILE A 5 10.96 6.01 -0.32
N VAL A 6 10.71 4.85 0.29
CA VAL A 6 11.70 3.76 0.34
C VAL A 6 11.08 2.55 -0.35
N ILE A 7 11.74 2.08 -1.40
CA ILE A 7 11.28 0.92 -2.16
C ILE A 7 12.35 -0.16 -2.09
N GLY A 8 12.00 -1.30 -1.51
CA GLY A 8 12.91 -2.44 -1.38
C GLY A 8 13.28 -3.02 -2.74
N GLU A 9 14.47 -3.61 -2.82
CA GLU A 9 15.03 -4.00 -4.12
C GLU A 9 14.26 -5.12 -4.83
N THR A 10 13.51 -5.95 -4.10
CA THR A 10 12.69 -7.00 -4.73
C THR A 10 11.22 -6.59 -4.90
N ALA A 11 10.88 -5.33 -4.62
CA ALA A 11 9.51 -4.84 -4.81
C ALA A 11 9.18 -4.77 -6.30
N GLU A 12 7.94 -5.08 -6.64
CA GLU A 12 7.42 -4.99 -8.00
C GLU A 12 6.25 -4.02 -8.00
N ILE A 13 6.24 -3.10 -8.95
CA ILE A 13 5.25 -2.03 -9.02
C ILE A 13 4.64 -2.02 -10.40
N GLY A 14 3.31 -2.15 -10.47
CA GLY A 14 2.58 -2.13 -11.73
C GLY A 14 2.41 -0.74 -12.32
N ASP A 15 1.56 -0.65 -13.33
CA ASP A 15 1.28 0.60 -14.02
C ASP A 15 0.24 1.43 -13.28
N GLY A 16 0.32 2.75 -13.39
CA GLY A 16 -0.67 3.65 -12.81
C GLY A 16 -0.68 3.69 -11.28
N VAL A 17 0.37 3.19 -10.64
CA VAL A 17 0.50 3.20 -9.19
C VAL A 17 0.88 4.60 -8.71
N MET A 18 0.23 5.04 -7.65
CA MET A 18 0.55 6.33 -7.05
C MET A 18 1.04 6.13 -5.61
N LEU A 19 2.25 6.60 -5.35
CA LEU A 19 2.87 6.53 -4.02
C LEU A 19 3.04 7.95 -3.47
N TYR A 20 2.44 8.21 -2.34
CA TYR A 20 2.60 9.50 -1.68
C TYR A 20 3.89 9.51 -0.83
N HIS A 21 4.24 10.68 -0.31
CA HIS A 21 5.50 10.83 0.43
C HIS A 21 5.54 9.92 1.67
N GLY A 22 6.74 9.52 2.05
CA GLY A 22 6.96 8.72 3.25
C GLY A 22 6.51 7.26 3.16
N VAL A 23 6.10 6.79 1.98
CA VAL A 23 5.70 5.39 1.79
C VAL A 23 6.93 4.49 1.86
N THR A 24 6.79 3.36 2.55
CA THR A 24 7.83 2.32 2.60
C THR A 24 7.26 1.02 2.04
N LEU A 25 7.94 0.47 1.03
CA LEU A 25 7.69 -0.89 0.53
C LEU A 25 8.87 -1.73 1.01
N GLY A 26 8.72 -2.32 2.19
CA GLY A 26 9.82 -2.95 2.90
C GLY A 26 9.71 -4.45 3.05
N GLY A 27 10.78 -5.05 3.55
CA GLY A 27 10.82 -6.48 3.86
C GLY A 27 10.63 -6.73 5.35
N GLN A 28 10.13 -7.92 5.68
CA GLN A 28 10.02 -8.36 7.07
C GLN A 28 11.06 -9.42 7.42
N VAL A 29 11.70 -10.02 6.42
CA VAL A 29 12.66 -11.10 6.62
C VAL A 29 13.96 -10.80 5.89
N LEU A 30 15.06 -11.34 6.41
CA LEU A 30 16.41 -11.12 5.86
C LEU A 30 16.81 -12.26 4.94
N THR A 31 15.98 -12.63 3.99
CA THR A 31 16.31 -13.68 3.02
C THR A 31 16.72 -13.05 1.68
N GLN A 32 17.42 -13.83 0.85
CA GLN A 32 17.84 -13.37 -0.48
C GLN A 32 16.73 -13.52 -1.52
N THR A 33 15.60 -14.15 -1.14
CA THR A 33 14.46 -14.36 -2.03
C THR A 33 13.54 -13.13 -2.03
N LYS A 34 12.42 -13.20 -2.76
CA LYS A 34 11.40 -12.16 -2.78
C LYS A 34 10.95 -11.86 -1.35
N ARG A 35 11.24 -10.67 -0.86
CA ARG A 35 10.92 -10.24 0.51
C ARG A 35 10.22 -8.90 0.58
N HIS A 36 9.96 -8.29 -0.57
CA HIS A 36 9.31 -6.98 -0.67
C HIS A 36 7.98 -7.10 -1.41
N PRO A 37 7.08 -6.14 -1.22
CA PRO A 37 5.74 -6.23 -1.78
C PRO A 37 5.68 -6.20 -3.30
N THR A 38 4.60 -6.77 -3.82
CA THR A 38 4.17 -6.60 -5.20
C THR A 38 2.94 -5.69 -5.21
N ILE A 39 3.03 -4.58 -5.90
CA ILE A 39 1.93 -3.62 -6.02
C ILE A 39 1.37 -3.74 -7.43
N GLU A 40 0.11 -4.15 -7.53
CA GLU A 40 -0.52 -4.33 -8.83
C GLU A 40 -0.98 -2.99 -9.41
N ASP A 41 -1.60 -3.02 -10.60
CA ASP A 41 -1.91 -1.81 -11.34
C ASP A 41 -2.93 -0.92 -10.61
N ASN A 42 -2.80 0.39 -10.81
CA ASN A 42 -3.76 1.38 -10.34
C ASN A 42 -4.00 1.38 -8.84
N VAL A 43 -2.98 0.99 -8.07
CA VAL A 43 -3.01 1.04 -6.60
C VAL A 43 -2.59 2.43 -6.15
N VAL A 44 -3.23 2.93 -5.11
CA VAL A 44 -2.88 4.21 -4.49
C VAL A 44 -2.45 3.94 -3.06
N ILE A 45 -1.26 4.42 -2.68
CA ILE A 45 -0.73 4.23 -1.33
C ILE A 45 -0.54 5.59 -0.66
N GLY A 46 -1.29 5.82 0.40
CA GLY A 46 -1.34 7.08 1.11
C GLY A 46 -0.05 7.41 1.84
N ALA A 47 0.10 8.69 2.19
CA ALA A 47 1.32 9.20 2.80
C ALA A 47 1.68 8.46 4.08
N GLY A 48 2.96 8.14 4.22
CA GLY A 48 3.49 7.51 5.43
C GLY A 48 3.13 6.04 5.60
N ALA A 49 2.37 5.44 4.69
CA ALA A 49 1.99 4.03 4.80
C ALA A 49 3.19 3.12 4.66
N LYS A 50 3.15 1.99 5.34
CA LYS A 50 4.21 0.97 5.28
C LYS A 50 3.60 -0.35 4.85
N VAL A 51 4.11 -0.88 3.76
CA VAL A 51 3.70 -2.17 3.20
C VAL A 51 4.89 -3.09 3.35
N LEU A 52 4.75 -4.12 4.18
CA LEU A 52 5.90 -4.90 4.65
C LEU A 52 5.75 -6.38 4.32
N GLY A 53 6.80 -6.94 3.73
CA GLY A 53 6.89 -8.35 3.46
C GLY A 53 6.53 -8.71 2.01
N PRO A 54 6.66 -9.99 1.65
CA PRO A 54 6.39 -10.46 0.29
C PRO A 54 4.89 -10.64 0.04
N ILE A 55 4.14 -9.55 0.23
CA ILE A 55 2.68 -9.54 0.10
C ILE A 55 2.28 -8.88 -1.22
N THR A 56 1.05 -9.09 -1.63
CA THR A 56 0.50 -8.51 -2.86
C THR A 56 -0.61 -7.54 -2.52
N ILE A 57 -0.52 -6.34 -3.06
CA ILE A 57 -1.59 -5.34 -3.00
C ILE A 57 -2.33 -5.40 -4.33
N GLY A 58 -3.58 -5.85 -4.29
CA GLY A 58 -4.35 -6.12 -5.50
C GLY A 58 -4.74 -4.89 -6.29
N GLU A 59 -4.98 -5.09 -7.57
CA GLU A 59 -5.29 -4.03 -8.52
C GLU A 59 -6.43 -3.14 -8.03
N GLY A 60 -6.28 -1.84 -8.22
CA GLY A 60 -7.32 -0.86 -7.90
C GLY A 60 -7.54 -0.62 -6.41
N SER A 61 -6.70 -1.22 -5.55
CA SER A 61 -6.83 -1.06 -4.10
C SER A 61 -6.21 0.26 -3.64
N ALA A 62 -6.58 0.68 -2.45
CA ALA A 62 -6.02 1.87 -1.82
C ALA A 62 -5.55 1.56 -0.41
N ILE A 63 -4.39 2.08 -0.06
CA ILE A 63 -3.82 1.96 1.28
C ILE A 63 -3.92 3.33 1.93
N GLY A 64 -4.56 3.39 3.09
CA GLY A 64 -4.74 4.65 3.80
C GLY A 64 -3.44 5.22 4.34
N ALA A 65 -3.43 6.53 4.60
CA ALA A 65 -2.26 7.20 5.13
C ALA A 65 -1.86 6.57 6.47
N ASN A 66 -0.56 6.39 6.66
CA ASN A 66 0.05 5.82 7.87
C ASN A 66 -0.40 4.39 8.22
N ALA A 67 -1.11 3.70 7.33
CA ALA A 67 -1.46 2.31 7.54
C ALA A 67 -0.21 1.43 7.53
N VAL A 68 -0.25 0.34 8.29
CA VAL A 68 0.83 -0.65 8.30
C VAL A 68 0.26 -1.97 7.82
N VAL A 69 0.58 -2.33 6.58
CA VAL A 69 0.02 -3.49 5.89
C VAL A 69 1.03 -4.63 5.94
N THR A 70 0.64 -5.74 6.53
CA THR A 70 1.51 -6.91 6.67
C THR A 70 0.91 -8.17 6.06
N LYS A 71 -0.26 -8.07 5.45
CA LYS A 71 -0.95 -9.19 4.78
C LYS A 71 -1.47 -8.73 3.42
N ASP A 72 -1.72 -9.68 2.54
CA ASP A 72 -2.24 -9.39 1.21
C ASP A 72 -3.51 -8.55 1.28
N VAL A 73 -3.64 -7.64 0.32
CA VAL A 73 -4.85 -6.83 0.14
C VAL A 73 -5.47 -7.27 -1.19
N PRO A 74 -6.70 -7.81 -1.17
CA PRO A 74 -7.36 -8.20 -2.41
C PRO A 74 -7.60 -7.01 -3.34
N ALA A 75 -7.82 -7.29 -4.62
CA ALA A 75 -8.13 -6.24 -5.58
C ALA A 75 -9.39 -5.46 -5.15
N GLU A 76 -9.43 -4.18 -5.47
CA GLU A 76 -10.57 -3.31 -5.19
C GLU A 76 -10.93 -3.24 -3.70
N HIS A 77 -9.92 -3.29 -2.84
CA HIS A 77 -10.09 -3.15 -1.39
C HIS A 77 -9.40 -1.90 -0.87
N ILE A 78 -9.80 -1.48 0.31
CA ILE A 78 -9.16 -0.39 1.04
C ILE A 78 -8.61 -0.97 2.33
N ALA A 79 -7.33 -0.72 2.61
CA ALA A 79 -6.67 -1.17 3.82
C ALA A 79 -6.30 0.05 4.67
N VAL A 80 -6.76 0.09 5.91
CA VAL A 80 -6.51 1.21 6.82
C VAL A 80 -6.14 0.71 8.21
N GLY A 81 -5.37 1.49 8.92
CA GLY A 81 -5.05 1.25 10.34
C GLY A 81 -3.72 0.56 10.58
N ILE A 82 -3.46 0.27 11.85
CA ILE A 82 -2.24 -0.36 12.34
C ILE A 82 -2.63 -1.45 13.34
N PRO A 83 -2.53 -2.77 13.00
CA PRO A 83 -2.29 -3.29 11.65
C PRO A 83 -3.48 -2.99 10.74
N ALA A 84 -3.21 -2.86 9.45
CA ALA A 84 -4.25 -2.51 8.49
C ALA A 84 -5.29 -3.60 8.37
N LYS A 85 -6.54 -3.19 8.23
CA LYS A 85 -7.67 -4.08 7.98
C LYS A 85 -8.27 -3.74 6.62
N ASN A 86 -8.63 -4.78 5.87
CA ASN A 86 -9.15 -4.64 4.54
C ASN A 86 -10.67 -4.53 4.56
N ARG A 87 -11.21 -3.70 3.68
CA ARG A 87 -12.63 -3.72 3.37
C ARG A 87 -12.84 -3.54 1.87
N PRO A 88 -13.93 -4.07 1.30
CA PRO A 88 -14.21 -3.85 -0.11
C PRO A 88 -14.38 -2.37 -0.40
N ARG A 89 -13.88 -1.94 -1.55
CA ARG A 89 -14.06 -0.58 -2.02
C ARG A 89 -15.41 -0.47 -2.72
N ASN A 90 -16.20 0.53 -2.31
CA ASN A 90 -17.43 0.84 -3.01
C ASN A 90 -17.07 1.41 -4.39
N PRO A 91 -17.63 0.92 -5.51
CA PRO A 91 -17.30 1.42 -6.84
C PRO A 91 -17.51 2.93 -7.02
N ASN A 92 -18.44 3.50 -6.27
CA ASN A 92 -18.71 4.94 -6.32
C ASN A 92 -17.94 5.74 -5.29
N GLU A 93 -17.08 5.10 -4.54
CA GLU A 93 -16.34 5.74 -3.46
C GLU A 93 -15.16 6.51 -4.00
N ARG A 94 -15.03 7.78 -3.57
CA ARG A 94 -13.86 8.58 -3.85
C ARG A 94 -12.76 8.27 -2.84
N ILE A 95 -11.56 8.07 -3.34
CA ILE A 95 -10.38 7.91 -2.49
C ILE A 95 -9.88 9.31 -2.12
N LYS A 96 -9.94 9.65 -0.84
CA LYS A 96 -9.48 10.95 -0.34
C LYS A 96 -8.26 10.76 0.53
N LEU A 97 -7.10 10.72 -0.10
CA LEU A 97 -5.84 10.38 0.58
C LEU A 97 -5.39 11.39 1.63
N VAL A 98 -5.97 12.58 1.60
CA VAL A 98 -5.63 13.66 2.54
C VAL A 98 -6.72 13.92 3.57
N ASP A 99 -7.79 13.12 3.58
CA ASP A 99 -8.90 13.28 4.52
C ASP A 99 -8.62 12.44 5.77
N PRO A 100 -8.32 13.07 6.92
CA PRO A 100 -7.97 12.32 8.12
C PRO A 100 -9.10 11.44 8.64
N ASP A 101 -10.35 11.81 8.42
CA ASP A 101 -11.49 11.02 8.87
C ASP A 101 -11.59 9.72 8.09
N TYR A 102 -11.06 9.69 6.88
CA TYR A 102 -11.09 8.51 6.02
C TYR A 102 -10.05 7.47 6.43
N TYR A 103 -8.91 7.93 6.97
CA TYR A 103 -7.74 7.06 7.19
C TYR A 103 -7.43 6.81 8.66
N ILE A 104 -8.25 7.25 9.53
CA ILE A 104 -8.07 7.03 10.97
C ILE A 104 -8.73 5.74 11.44
#